data_49c237bd8c9ae4965ff08d9982ec4e23
#
_entry.id   49c237bd8c9ae4965ff08d9982ec4e23
#
_cell.length_a   1.000
_cell.length_b   1.000
_cell.length_c   1.000
_cell.angle_alpha   90.00
_cell.angle_beta   90.00
_cell.angle_gamma   90.00
#
_symmetry.space_group_name_H-M   'P 1'
#
loop_
_entity.id
_entity.type
_entity.pdbx_description
1 polymer ?
#
loop_
_entity_poly.entity_id
_entity_poly.type
_entity_poly.pdbx_seq_one_letter_code
_entity_poly.pdbx_strand_id
1 'polypeptide(L)'
;MREEPSPAVSLPELLGWADTVSVHAPLNDHTRGLIGAPELAVMKQSAILVNVARGGIVDEAALAEALDRGSVAGAALDVFSREPLAADNPLLGIREPDRLLLSPHNAWSPREAIDVLVGCIAENIEEFCKAR
;
A
#
# COMPACT_ATOMS: atom_id res chain seq x y z
N MET A 1 -24.18 12.82 -8.36
CA MET A 1 -24.67 11.44 -8.11
C MET A 1 -23.81 10.86 -7.01
N ARG A 2 -24.38 10.50 -5.86
CA ARG A 2 -23.66 9.69 -4.87
C ARG A 2 -23.67 8.28 -5.40
N GLU A 3 -22.52 7.72 -5.76
CA GLU A 3 -22.42 6.29 -6.05
C GLU A 3 -22.82 5.53 -4.79
N GLU A 4 -23.70 4.54 -4.94
CA GLU A 4 -23.98 3.62 -3.86
C GLU A 4 -22.68 2.88 -3.52
N PRO A 5 -22.33 2.74 -2.22
CA PRO A 5 -21.13 2.02 -1.86
C PRO A 5 -21.21 0.59 -2.40
N SER A 6 -20.19 0.15 -3.12
CA SER A 6 -20.04 -1.26 -3.49
C SER A 6 -20.20 -2.13 -2.25
N PRO A 7 -20.87 -3.30 -2.34
CA PRO A 7 -21.01 -4.19 -1.21
C PRO A 7 -19.64 -4.53 -0.63
N ALA A 8 -19.46 -4.31 0.67
CA ALA A 8 -18.24 -4.65 1.38
C ALA A 8 -18.10 -6.19 1.40
N VAL A 9 -16.94 -6.68 0.93
CA VAL A 9 -16.56 -8.09 1.04
C VAL A 9 -15.55 -8.26 2.17
N SER A 10 -15.42 -9.46 2.73
CA SER A 10 -14.41 -9.74 3.74
C SER A 10 -13.00 -9.68 3.13
N LEU A 11 -12.00 -9.32 3.94
CA LEU A 11 -10.62 -9.26 3.47
C LEU A 11 -10.13 -10.59 2.86
N PRO A 12 -10.33 -11.76 3.51
CA PRO A 12 -9.92 -13.03 2.91
C PRO A 12 -10.60 -13.34 1.58
N GLU A 13 -11.87 -12.99 1.44
CA GLU A 13 -12.62 -13.17 0.21
C GLU A 13 -12.05 -12.28 -0.92
N LEU A 14 -11.81 -11.00 -0.63
CA LEU A 14 -11.18 -10.08 -1.58
C LEU A 14 -9.81 -10.60 -2.02
N LEU A 15 -8.96 -11.00 -1.08
CA LEU A 15 -7.62 -11.48 -1.36
C LEU A 15 -7.62 -12.77 -2.22
N GLY A 16 -8.59 -13.66 -2.00
CA GLY A 16 -8.68 -14.93 -2.71
C GLY A 16 -9.06 -14.81 -4.18
N TRP A 17 -9.74 -13.72 -4.60
CA TRP A 17 -10.15 -13.57 -6.01
C TRP A 17 -9.48 -12.40 -6.74
N ALA A 18 -8.84 -11.48 -6.03
CA ALA A 18 -8.20 -10.33 -6.65
C ALA A 18 -6.91 -10.73 -7.41
N ASP A 19 -6.69 -10.13 -8.57
CA ASP A 19 -5.44 -10.25 -9.34
C ASP A 19 -4.43 -9.16 -8.93
N THR A 20 -4.94 -8.03 -8.44
CA THR A 20 -4.13 -6.95 -7.86
C THR A 20 -4.81 -6.41 -6.62
N VAL A 21 -4.05 -6.28 -5.55
CA VAL A 21 -4.51 -5.71 -4.28
C VAL A 21 -3.73 -4.43 -4.03
N SER A 22 -4.43 -3.29 -3.95
CA SER A 22 -3.83 -2.00 -3.63
C SER A 22 -4.31 -1.50 -2.26
N VAL A 23 -3.35 -1.21 -1.37
CA VAL A 23 -3.62 -0.76 0.00
C VAL A 23 -3.77 0.76 0.00
N HIS A 24 -4.92 1.24 0.52
CA HIS A 24 -5.26 2.66 0.67
C HIS A 24 -5.80 3.00 2.08
N ALA A 25 -5.55 2.14 3.06
CA ALA A 25 -5.98 2.33 4.43
C ALA A 25 -5.02 3.21 5.24
N PRO A 26 -5.49 4.00 6.22
CA PRO A 26 -4.62 4.65 7.19
C PRO A 26 -3.98 3.61 8.12
N LEU A 27 -2.78 3.88 8.64
CA LEU A 27 -2.17 3.05 9.66
C LEU A 27 -2.79 3.37 11.04
N ASN A 28 -3.35 2.36 11.68
CA ASN A 28 -3.87 2.39 13.04
C ASN A 28 -3.80 0.97 13.67
N ASP A 29 -4.32 0.80 14.87
CA ASP A 29 -4.25 -0.49 15.58
C ASP A 29 -4.99 -1.63 14.86
N HIS A 30 -5.98 -1.34 14.03
CA HIS A 30 -6.74 -2.33 13.25
C HIS A 30 -6.09 -2.67 11.90
N THR A 31 -5.22 -1.80 11.39
CA THR A 31 -4.60 -1.96 10.07
C THR A 31 -3.10 -2.27 10.15
N ARG A 32 -2.51 -2.21 11.33
CA ARG A 32 -1.12 -2.63 11.55
C ARG A 32 -0.99 -4.15 11.35
N GLY A 33 -0.11 -4.55 10.43
CA GLY A 33 0.08 -5.95 10.07
C GLY A 33 -1.14 -6.60 9.42
N LEU A 34 -2.04 -5.78 8.85
CA LEU A 34 -3.28 -6.25 8.22
C LEU A 34 -3.03 -7.27 7.12
N ILE A 35 -1.93 -7.14 6.38
CA ILE A 35 -1.50 -8.08 5.35
C ILE A 35 -0.26 -8.78 5.88
N GLY A 36 -0.47 -9.90 6.55
CA GLY A 36 0.58 -10.78 7.06
C GLY A 36 0.65 -12.11 6.32
N ALA A 37 1.32 -13.09 6.92
CA ALA A 37 1.49 -14.41 6.32
C ALA A 37 0.17 -15.14 6.01
N PRO A 38 -0.87 -15.11 6.88
CA PRO A 38 -2.17 -15.69 6.55
C PRO A 38 -2.85 -15.05 5.35
N GLU A 39 -2.81 -13.72 5.25
CA GLU A 39 -3.41 -12.95 4.17
C GLU A 39 -2.69 -13.20 2.85
N LEU A 40 -1.36 -13.20 2.86
CA LEU A 40 -0.55 -13.53 1.69
C LEU A 40 -0.76 -14.97 1.21
N ALA A 41 -1.04 -15.90 2.11
CA ALA A 41 -1.27 -17.31 1.77
C ALA A 41 -2.60 -17.55 1.05
N VAL A 42 -3.61 -16.68 1.21
CA VAL A 42 -4.90 -16.80 0.52
C VAL A 42 -4.94 -16.04 -0.81
N MET A 43 -3.95 -15.21 -1.10
CA MET A 43 -3.82 -14.53 -2.38
C MET A 43 -3.56 -15.52 -3.52
N LYS A 44 -3.95 -15.15 -4.74
CA LYS A 44 -3.57 -15.93 -5.93
C LYS A 44 -2.06 -15.89 -6.13
N GLN A 45 -1.46 -17.00 -6.59
CA GLN A 45 -0.04 -17.03 -6.96
C GLN A 45 0.33 -16.03 -8.06
N SER A 46 -0.65 -15.66 -8.90
CA SER A 46 -0.50 -14.63 -9.94
C SER A 46 -0.75 -13.22 -9.44
N ALA A 47 -1.16 -13.03 -8.19
CA ALA A 47 -1.55 -11.73 -7.67
C ALA A 47 -0.35 -10.81 -7.41
N ILE A 48 -0.59 -9.51 -7.55
CA ILE A 48 0.35 -8.43 -7.23
C ILE A 48 -0.18 -7.65 -6.04
N LEU A 49 0.68 -7.41 -5.04
CA LEU A 49 0.37 -6.54 -3.90
C LEU A 49 1.02 -5.17 -4.08
N VAL A 50 0.22 -4.10 -3.92
CA VAL A 50 0.70 -2.72 -3.99
C VAL A 50 0.42 -2.00 -2.67
N ASN A 51 1.43 -1.39 -2.05
CA ASN A 51 1.25 -0.55 -0.87
C ASN A 51 1.85 0.85 -1.09
N VAL A 52 0.95 1.81 -1.32
CA VAL A 52 1.27 3.25 -1.42
C VAL A 52 0.61 4.04 -0.28
N ALA A 53 0.11 3.36 0.74
CA ALA A 53 -0.60 3.98 1.85
C ALA A 53 0.34 4.32 3.02
N ARG A 54 0.68 3.32 3.85
CA ARG A 54 1.60 3.49 5.00
C ARG A 54 2.39 2.20 5.24
N GLY A 55 3.65 2.37 5.66
CA GLY A 55 4.46 1.27 6.18
C GLY A 55 3.84 0.65 7.43
N GLY A 56 4.12 -0.63 7.68
CA GLY A 56 3.57 -1.38 8.80
C GLY A 56 2.14 -1.91 8.60
N ILE A 57 1.46 -1.61 7.48
CA ILE A 57 0.20 -2.28 7.11
C ILE A 57 0.48 -3.66 6.53
N VAL A 58 1.52 -3.77 5.72
CA VAL A 58 2.04 -5.04 5.20
C VAL A 58 3.20 -5.49 6.09
N ASP A 59 3.18 -6.74 6.51
CA ASP A 59 4.32 -7.37 7.18
C ASP A 59 5.43 -7.65 6.13
N GLU A 60 6.51 -6.89 6.22
CA GLU A 60 7.61 -6.93 5.24
C GLU A 60 8.38 -8.27 5.28
N ALA A 61 8.48 -8.91 6.46
CA ALA A 61 9.13 -10.21 6.57
C ALA A 61 8.26 -11.32 5.96
N ALA A 62 6.96 -11.30 6.25
CA ALA A 62 6.02 -12.25 5.66
C ALA A 62 5.94 -12.07 4.12
N LEU A 63 5.99 -10.83 3.63
CA LEU A 63 6.00 -10.54 2.19
C LEU A 63 7.28 -11.06 1.52
N ALA A 64 8.45 -10.85 2.12
CA ALA A 64 9.71 -11.37 1.59
C ALA A 64 9.68 -12.90 1.47
N GLU A 65 9.17 -13.60 2.49
CA GLU A 65 8.98 -15.05 2.44
C GLU A 65 7.97 -15.48 1.37
N ALA A 66 6.86 -14.75 1.22
CA ALA A 66 5.83 -15.06 0.21
C ALA A 66 6.37 -14.93 -1.22
N LEU A 67 7.17 -13.87 -1.48
CA LEU A 67 7.85 -13.67 -2.76
C LEU A 67 8.86 -14.79 -3.05
N ASP A 68 9.68 -15.16 -2.07
CA ASP A 68 10.68 -16.22 -2.19
C ASP A 68 10.07 -17.61 -2.40
N ARG A 69 8.88 -17.87 -1.87
CA ARG A 69 8.11 -19.10 -2.09
C ARG A 69 7.29 -19.09 -3.37
N GLY A 70 7.16 -17.93 -4.03
CA GLY A 70 6.27 -17.77 -5.18
C GLY A 70 4.78 -17.83 -4.81
N SER A 71 4.43 -17.52 -3.55
CA SER A 71 3.04 -17.50 -3.09
C SER A 71 2.25 -16.33 -3.68
N VAL A 72 2.95 -15.27 -4.08
CA VAL A 72 2.42 -14.14 -4.86
C VAL A 72 3.37 -13.86 -6.03
N ALA A 73 2.86 -13.28 -7.11
CA ALA A 73 3.67 -13.00 -8.30
C ALA A 73 4.66 -11.87 -8.09
N GLY A 74 4.27 -10.85 -7.35
CA GLY A 74 5.11 -9.69 -7.11
C GLY A 74 4.50 -8.69 -6.13
N ALA A 75 5.29 -7.68 -5.78
CA ALA A 75 4.83 -6.56 -4.96
C ALA A 75 5.46 -5.23 -5.37
N ALA A 76 4.76 -4.13 -5.09
CA ALA A 76 5.27 -2.76 -5.22
C ALA A 76 5.01 -2.01 -3.91
N LEU A 77 6.07 -1.50 -3.29
CA LEU A 77 5.99 -0.76 -2.03
C LEU A 77 6.64 0.61 -2.18
N ASP A 78 5.88 1.66 -1.84
CA ASP A 78 6.38 3.03 -1.73
C ASP A 78 6.64 3.45 -0.28
N VAL A 79 6.19 2.64 0.69
CA VAL A 79 6.20 2.94 2.12
C VAL A 79 6.70 1.74 2.93
N PHE A 80 7.41 2.03 4.04
CA PHE A 80 8.06 1.03 4.86
C PHE A 80 7.78 1.25 6.35
N SER A 81 7.86 0.19 7.14
CA SER A 81 7.69 0.24 8.61
C SER A 81 8.75 1.10 9.28
N ARG A 82 9.93 1.20 8.67
CA ARG A 82 11.00 2.12 9.03
C ARG A 82 11.49 2.86 7.78
N GLU A 83 11.48 4.16 7.82
CA GLU A 83 11.94 5.05 6.74
C GLU A 83 13.06 5.97 7.25
N PRO A 84 14.17 6.10 6.49
CA PRO A 84 14.52 5.38 5.27
C PRO A 84 14.58 3.86 5.46
N LEU A 85 14.38 3.09 4.37
CA LEU A 85 14.44 1.64 4.40
C LEU A 85 15.76 1.16 5.02
N ALA A 86 15.64 0.33 6.06
CA ALA A 86 16.81 -0.17 6.78
C ALA A 86 17.62 -1.16 5.92
N ALA A 87 18.95 -1.11 6.03
CA ALA A 87 19.82 -1.98 5.23
C ALA A 87 19.66 -3.48 5.53
N ASP A 88 19.10 -3.82 6.69
CA ASP A 88 18.80 -5.17 7.13
C ASP A 88 17.34 -5.58 6.88
N ASN A 89 16.58 -4.77 6.13
CA ASN A 89 15.21 -5.09 5.80
C ASN A 89 15.12 -6.38 4.97
N PRO A 90 14.27 -7.36 5.35
CA PRO A 90 14.19 -8.65 4.68
C PRO A 90 13.83 -8.56 3.19
N LEU A 91 13.13 -7.52 2.76
CA LEU A 91 12.80 -7.28 1.35
C LEU A 91 14.03 -7.09 0.46
N LEU A 92 15.16 -6.61 1.02
CA LEU A 92 16.40 -6.42 0.26
C LEU A 92 17.15 -7.74 0.00
N GLY A 93 16.77 -8.83 0.67
CA GLY A 93 17.40 -10.14 0.59
C GLY A 93 16.63 -11.18 -0.22
N ILE A 94 15.54 -10.81 -0.89
CA ILE A 94 14.73 -11.77 -1.66
C ILE A 94 15.51 -12.33 -2.86
N ARG A 95 15.23 -13.60 -3.23
CA ARG A 95 15.97 -14.33 -4.28
C ARG A 95 15.72 -13.81 -5.69
N GLU A 96 14.50 -13.34 -5.96
CA GLU A 96 14.06 -12.83 -7.26
C GLU A 96 13.69 -11.35 -7.16
N PRO A 97 14.69 -10.43 -7.19
CA PRO A 97 14.45 -9.00 -7.00
C PRO A 97 13.52 -8.37 -8.06
N ASP A 98 13.42 -8.96 -9.24
CA ASP A 98 12.54 -8.49 -10.32
C ASP A 98 11.05 -8.63 -9.98
N ARG A 99 10.71 -9.36 -8.92
CA ARG A 99 9.33 -9.47 -8.39
C ARG A 99 8.96 -8.35 -7.42
N LEU A 100 9.92 -7.48 -7.06
CA LEU A 100 9.71 -6.44 -6.06
C LEU A 100 10.14 -5.07 -6.59
N LEU A 101 9.19 -4.15 -6.63
CA LEU A 101 9.45 -2.74 -6.90
C LEU A 101 9.43 -1.96 -5.58
N LEU A 102 10.49 -1.24 -5.28
CA LEU A 102 10.58 -0.35 -4.13
C LEU A 102 10.77 1.09 -4.60
N SER A 103 10.04 2.03 -4.00
CA SER A 103 10.21 3.45 -4.22
C SER A 103 10.31 4.21 -2.88
N PRO A 104 10.98 5.37 -2.84
CA PRO A 104 11.34 6.04 -1.59
C PRO A 104 10.25 6.99 -1.08
N HIS A 105 9.03 6.51 -0.88
CA HIS A 105 7.86 7.26 -0.40
C HIS A 105 7.59 8.52 -1.25
N ASN A 106 7.56 8.36 -2.55
CA ASN A 106 7.37 9.44 -3.51
C ASN A 106 6.16 9.27 -4.44
N ALA A 107 5.29 8.29 -4.19
CA ALA A 107 4.07 8.09 -4.99
C ALA A 107 3.08 9.28 -4.92
N TRP A 108 3.25 10.19 -3.94
CA TRP A 108 2.51 11.45 -3.80
C TRP A 108 3.03 12.56 -4.72
N SER A 109 4.18 12.42 -5.36
CA SER A 109 4.90 13.47 -6.05
C SER A 109 4.60 13.69 -7.54
N PRO A 110 3.67 12.97 -8.21
CA PRO A 110 3.24 13.35 -9.56
C PRO A 110 2.78 14.81 -9.59
N ARG A 111 3.15 15.54 -10.65
CA ARG A 111 2.87 16.96 -10.78
C ARG A 111 1.38 17.27 -10.62
N GLU A 112 0.52 16.43 -11.20
CA GLU A 112 -0.92 16.55 -11.13
C GLU A 112 -1.43 16.46 -9.67
N ALA A 113 -0.86 15.59 -8.87
CA ALA A 113 -1.23 15.45 -7.45
C ALA A 113 -0.78 16.67 -6.64
N ILE A 114 0.42 17.21 -6.92
CA ILE A 114 0.93 18.42 -6.28
C ILE A 114 0.07 19.63 -6.65
N ASP A 115 -0.29 19.79 -7.91
CA ASP A 115 -1.11 20.91 -8.37
C ASP A 115 -2.49 20.89 -7.69
N VAL A 116 -3.12 19.71 -7.55
CA VAL A 116 -4.38 19.56 -6.81
C VAL A 116 -4.21 19.90 -5.33
N LEU A 117 -3.15 19.40 -4.68
CA LEU A 117 -2.88 19.68 -3.27
C LEU A 117 -2.69 21.18 -3.00
N VAL A 118 -1.90 21.85 -3.83
CA VAL A 118 -1.64 23.29 -3.71
C VAL A 118 -2.94 24.08 -3.92
N GLY A 119 -3.76 23.69 -4.91
CA GLY A 119 -5.08 24.28 -5.15
C GLY A 119 -6.00 24.19 -3.92
N CYS A 120 -6.14 22.99 -3.36
CA CYS A 120 -6.96 22.78 -2.14
C CYS A 120 -6.45 23.58 -0.94
N ILE A 121 -5.14 23.70 -0.76
CA ILE A 121 -4.57 24.54 0.32
C ILE A 121 -4.93 26.00 0.12
N ALA A 122 -4.81 26.52 -1.11
CA ALA A 122 -5.16 27.90 -1.42
C ALA A 122 -6.67 28.18 -1.16
N GLU A 123 -7.54 27.30 -1.63
CA GLU A 123 -8.98 27.39 -1.41
C GLU A 123 -9.34 27.41 0.09
N ASN A 124 -8.76 26.49 0.88
CA ASN A 124 -8.98 26.43 2.33
C ASN A 124 -8.54 27.72 3.04
N ILE A 125 -7.42 28.33 2.63
CA ILE A 125 -6.94 29.59 3.17
C ILE A 125 -7.91 30.73 2.82
N GLU A 126 -8.37 30.80 1.58
CA GLU A 126 -9.33 31.82 1.14
C GLU A 126 -10.67 31.71 1.90
N GLU A 127 -11.19 30.48 2.05
CA GLU A 127 -12.43 30.25 2.81
C GLU A 127 -12.28 30.66 4.28
N PHE A 128 -11.16 30.32 4.90
CA PHE A 128 -10.86 30.72 6.27
C PHE A 128 -10.79 32.25 6.42
N CYS A 129 -10.18 32.97 5.47
CA CYS A 129 -10.11 34.42 5.46
C CYS A 129 -11.48 35.08 5.24
N LYS A 130 -12.38 34.49 4.46
CA LYS A 130 -13.74 34.99 4.20
C LYS A 130 -14.68 34.78 5.39
N ALA A 131 -14.41 33.78 6.23
CA ALA A 131 -15.23 33.45 7.41
C ALA A 131 -14.95 34.31 8.66
N ARG A 132 -14.00 35.23 8.57
CA ARG A 132 -13.65 36.23 9.61
C ARG A 132 -14.14 37.60 9.23
#